data_a3a1f8f5d062f4f3b8b89f37b6e72e4d
#
_entry.id   a3a1f8f5d062f4f3b8b89f37b6e72e4d
#
_cell.length_a   1.000
_cell.length_b   1.000
_cell.length_c   1.000
_cell.angle_alpha   90.00
_cell.angle_beta   90.00
_cell.angle_gamma   90.00
#
_symmetry.space_group_name_H-M   'P 1'
#
loop_
_entity.id
_entity.type
_entity.pdbx_description
1 polymer ?
#
loop_
_entity_poly.entity_id
_entity_poly.type
_entity_poly.pdbx_seq_one_letter_code
_entity_poly.pdbx_strand_id
1 'polypeptide(L)'
;IELGQYYTGLASYYEKKEKSCEFEYGLNAYVNTFSFYGYKRIEPHVRFINIGFAFREKFFSSLPITLEEDFFERAACVLNPEPIVIPKITAICNSLKECTLEGGALKLYIQGKCMEVFSLLYDYIYKAKPAINVHLSQKDKAVLKEVKTFIEEHFADHVTIAELAKKFAI
;
A
#
# COMPACT_ATOMS: atom_id res chain seq x y z
N ILE A 1 -5.84 -6.90 -7.63
CA ILE A 1 -4.96 -5.91 -6.97
C ILE A 1 -5.84 -4.87 -6.31
N GLU A 2 -5.55 -4.57 -5.06
CA GLU A 2 -6.20 -3.51 -4.30
C GLU A 2 -5.17 -2.47 -3.88
N LEU A 3 -5.58 -1.21 -3.90
CA LEU A 3 -4.75 -0.06 -3.58
C LEU A 3 -5.61 0.97 -2.85
N GLY A 4 -5.10 1.54 -1.76
CA GLY A 4 -5.83 2.54 -0.99
C GLY A 4 -4.93 3.63 -0.43
N GLN A 5 -5.34 4.88 -0.61
CA GLN A 5 -4.75 6.03 0.04
C GLN A 5 -5.49 6.30 1.36
N TYR A 6 -4.81 6.12 2.47
CA TYR A 6 -5.34 6.34 3.81
C TYR A 6 -4.95 7.73 4.31
N TYR A 7 -5.95 8.54 4.65
CA TYR A 7 -5.74 9.95 5.06
C TYR A 7 -5.88 10.14 6.57
N THR A 8 -6.86 9.46 7.17
CA THR A 8 -7.12 9.58 8.60
C THR A 8 -7.66 8.26 9.15
N GLY A 9 -7.40 8.03 10.40
CA GLY A 9 -7.83 6.81 11.10
C GLY A 9 -6.90 5.63 10.82
N LEU A 10 -6.67 4.81 11.82
CA LEU A 10 -6.01 3.53 11.68
C LEU A 10 -7.06 2.45 11.49
N ALA A 11 -6.84 1.54 10.57
CA ALA A 11 -7.68 0.38 10.41
C ALA A 11 -6.83 -0.87 10.60
N SER A 12 -7.18 -1.67 11.58
CA SER A 12 -6.61 -3.00 11.75
C SER A 12 -7.40 -3.98 10.90
N TYR A 13 -6.70 -4.84 10.23
CA TYR A 13 -7.25 -5.85 9.38
C TYR A 13 -6.95 -7.24 9.95
N TYR A 14 -7.95 -8.09 10.03
CA TYR A 14 -7.83 -9.42 10.63
C TYR A 14 -8.19 -10.49 9.61
N GLU A 15 -7.26 -11.37 9.31
CA GLU A 15 -7.49 -12.62 8.60
C GLU A 15 -7.57 -13.77 9.61
N LYS A 16 -8.72 -14.47 9.64
CA LYS A 16 -8.92 -15.71 10.44
C LYS A 16 -8.38 -15.65 11.88
N LYS A 17 -8.73 -14.62 12.65
CA LYS A 17 -8.38 -14.48 14.09
C LYS A 17 -6.88 -14.46 14.45
N GLU A 18 -5.97 -14.83 13.55
CA GLU A 18 -4.55 -15.06 13.90
C GLU A 18 -3.56 -14.08 13.25
N LYS A 19 -3.97 -13.33 12.23
CA LYS A 19 -3.11 -12.33 11.60
C LYS A 19 -3.81 -10.98 11.53
N SER A 20 -3.31 -10.02 12.30
CA SER A 20 -3.67 -8.62 12.11
C SER A 20 -2.65 -7.95 11.20
N CYS A 21 -3.13 -7.22 10.22
CA CYS A 21 -2.34 -6.30 9.44
C CYS A 21 -2.84 -4.88 9.75
N GLU A 22 -1.97 -4.01 10.19
CA GLU A 22 -2.30 -2.60 10.40
C GLU A 22 -1.98 -1.83 9.13
N PHE A 23 -2.97 -1.10 8.61
CA PHE A 23 -2.74 -0.16 7.52
C PHE A 23 -2.25 1.16 8.07
N GLU A 24 -1.03 1.52 7.70
CA GLU A 24 -0.44 2.81 8.03
C GLU A 24 -1.02 3.92 7.12
N TYR A 25 -0.82 5.18 7.53
CA TYR A 25 -1.13 6.32 6.68
C TYR A 25 -0.31 6.28 5.39
N GLY A 26 -0.90 6.73 4.30
CA GLY A 26 -0.24 6.75 3.01
C GLY A 26 -0.89 5.82 1.99
N LEU A 27 -0.14 5.49 0.95
CA LEU A 27 -0.59 4.64 -0.14
C LEU A 27 -0.19 3.20 0.15
N ASN A 28 -1.19 2.35 0.31
CA ASN A 28 -1.01 0.91 0.52
C ASN A 28 -1.52 0.15 -0.70
N ALA A 29 -0.79 -0.85 -1.15
CA ALA A 29 -1.20 -1.71 -2.26
C ALA A 29 -0.84 -3.16 -1.97
N TYR A 30 -1.71 -4.09 -2.39
CA TYR A 30 -1.49 -5.52 -2.23
C TYR A 30 -2.21 -6.33 -3.31
N VAL A 31 -1.71 -7.54 -3.54
CA VAL A 31 -2.37 -8.53 -4.40
C VAL A 31 -3.22 -9.45 -3.54
N ASN A 32 -4.53 -9.37 -3.74
CA ASN A 32 -5.46 -10.29 -3.09
C ASN A 32 -5.63 -11.53 -3.98
N THR A 33 -4.98 -12.63 -3.63
CA THR A 33 -4.99 -13.88 -4.39
C THR A 33 -6.05 -14.86 -3.93
N PHE A 34 -6.77 -14.57 -2.84
CA PHE A 34 -7.75 -15.48 -2.24
C PHE A 34 -9.09 -14.82 -1.98
N SER A 35 -10.14 -15.65 -1.94
CA SER A 35 -11.44 -15.25 -1.38
C SER A 35 -11.27 -14.85 0.06
N PHE A 36 -11.36 -13.58 0.29
CA PHE A 36 -10.94 -12.96 1.50
C PHE A 36 -12.10 -12.82 2.48
N TYR A 37 -12.00 -13.49 3.59
CA TYR A 37 -12.89 -13.32 4.73
C TYR A 37 -12.12 -12.60 5.84
N GLY A 38 -12.35 -11.31 5.95
CA GLY A 38 -11.75 -10.53 6.99
C GLY A 38 -12.65 -9.39 7.43
N TYR A 39 -12.32 -8.76 8.54
CA TYR A 39 -13.00 -7.59 9.04
C TYR A 39 -12.02 -6.47 9.33
N LYS A 40 -12.46 -5.26 9.06
CA LYS A 40 -11.76 -4.04 9.46
C LYS A 40 -12.24 -3.61 10.83
N ARG A 41 -11.33 -3.39 11.75
CA ARG A 41 -11.61 -2.72 13.01
C ARG A 41 -11.20 -1.25 12.88
N ILE A 42 -12.15 -0.36 13.08
CA ILE A 42 -11.91 1.08 13.14
C ILE A 42 -12.16 1.50 14.59
N GLU A 43 -11.23 2.25 15.16
CA GLU A 43 -11.37 2.72 16.55
C GLU A 43 -12.61 3.62 16.71
N PRO A 44 -13.33 3.53 17.84
CA PRO A 44 -14.50 4.38 18.12
C PRO A 44 -14.12 5.86 18.03
N HIS A 45 -15.03 6.66 17.50
CA HIS A 45 -14.90 8.13 17.38
C HIS A 45 -13.79 8.63 16.44
N VAL A 46 -13.12 7.74 15.72
CA VAL A 46 -12.13 8.13 14.70
C VAL A 46 -12.80 8.25 13.35
N ARG A 47 -12.66 9.40 12.70
CA ARG A 47 -13.09 9.59 11.31
C ARG A 47 -12.11 8.88 10.39
N PHE A 48 -12.58 7.82 9.75
CA PHE A 48 -11.78 7.07 8.77
C PHE A 48 -12.05 7.62 7.35
N ILE A 49 -11.02 8.07 6.67
CA ILE A 49 -11.10 8.53 5.27
C ILE A 49 -10.08 7.77 4.46
N ASN A 50 -10.57 7.08 3.44
CA ASN A 50 -9.72 6.41 2.46
C ASN A 50 -10.32 6.53 1.06
N ILE A 51 -9.46 6.55 0.04
CA ILE A 51 -9.86 6.40 -1.36
C ILE A 51 -9.15 5.17 -1.89
N GLY A 52 -9.90 4.20 -2.39
CA GLY A 52 -9.35 2.93 -2.84
C GLY A 52 -9.75 2.56 -4.26
N PHE A 53 -8.90 1.79 -4.91
CA PHE A 53 -9.10 1.17 -6.21
C PHE A 53 -9.02 -0.34 -6.04
N ALA A 54 -9.97 -1.06 -6.62
CA ALA A 54 -9.97 -2.51 -6.67
C ALA A 54 -9.98 -2.95 -8.14
N PHE A 55 -8.85 -3.43 -8.62
CA PHE A 55 -8.70 -3.97 -9.96
C PHE A 55 -8.99 -5.47 -9.93
N ARG A 56 -10.10 -5.86 -10.55
CA ARG A 56 -10.58 -7.24 -10.60
C ARG A 56 -10.43 -7.83 -12.00
N GLU A 57 -10.69 -9.10 -12.16
CA GLU A 57 -10.58 -9.86 -13.41
C GLU A 57 -11.19 -9.13 -14.63
N LYS A 58 -12.42 -8.62 -14.48
CA LYS A 58 -13.11 -7.88 -15.53
C LYS A 58 -12.34 -6.63 -15.99
N PHE A 59 -11.63 -5.94 -15.09
CA PHE A 59 -10.79 -4.81 -15.43
C PHE A 59 -9.61 -5.27 -16.29
N PHE A 60 -8.90 -6.31 -15.85
CA PHE A 60 -7.74 -6.83 -16.58
C PHE A 60 -8.11 -7.33 -17.98
N SER A 61 -9.26 -7.99 -18.12
CA SER A 61 -9.78 -8.44 -19.42
C SER A 61 -10.18 -7.30 -20.36
N SER A 62 -10.37 -6.07 -19.84
CA SER A 62 -10.72 -4.89 -20.63
C SER A 62 -9.52 -4.00 -21.01
N LEU A 63 -8.32 -4.38 -20.60
CA LEU A 63 -7.13 -3.60 -20.91
C LEU A 63 -6.81 -3.64 -22.40
N PRO A 64 -6.29 -2.54 -22.98
CA PRO A 64 -5.86 -2.49 -24.36
C PRO A 64 -4.49 -3.17 -24.62
N ILE A 65 -3.97 -3.85 -23.61
CA ILE A 65 -2.70 -4.59 -23.64
C ILE A 65 -2.89 -5.99 -23.06
N THR A 66 -2.02 -6.90 -23.44
CA THR A 66 -1.88 -8.19 -22.78
C THR A 66 -0.86 -8.04 -21.65
N LEU A 67 -1.23 -8.48 -20.46
CA LEU A 67 -0.28 -8.54 -19.34
C LEU A 67 0.69 -9.70 -19.55
N GLU A 68 1.92 -9.55 -19.08
CA GLU A 68 2.91 -10.61 -19.06
C GLU A 68 2.45 -11.76 -18.15
N GLU A 69 2.86 -12.99 -18.46
CA GLU A 69 2.45 -14.19 -17.71
C GLU A 69 2.83 -14.11 -16.22
N ASP A 70 3.97 -13.50 -15.92
CA ASP A 70 4.49 -13.34 -14.55
C ASP A 70 3.97 -12.10 -13.81
N PHE A 71 3.09 -11.29 -14.44
CA PHE A 71 2.64 -10.01 -13.87
C PHE A 71 2.12 -10.12 -12.43
N PHE A 72 1.23 -11.08 -12.15
CA PHE A 72 0.64 -11.22 -10.81
C PHE A 72 1.62 -11.73 -9.78
N GLU A 73 2.53 -12.63 -10.15
CA GLU A 73 3.60 -13.09 -9.27
C GLU A 73 4.55 -11.95 -8.91
N ARG A 74 4.93 -11.16 -9.90
CA ARG A 74 5.77 -9.98 -9.73
C ARG A 74 5.08 -8.92 -8.86
N ALA A 75 3.81 -8.65 -9.13
CA ALA A 75 3.02 -7.74 -8.30
C ALA A 75 2.94 -8.20 -6.85
N ALA A 76 2.74 -9.49 -6.59
CA ALA A 76 2.72 -10.06 -5.25
C ALA A 76 4.07 -9.94 -4.52
N CYS A 77 5.18 -9.98 -5.27
CA CYS A 77 6.52 -9.78 -4.70
C CYS A 77 6.83 -8.31 -4.38
N VAL A 78 6.25 -7.37 -5.13
CA VAL A 78 6.55 -5.93 -5.03
C VAL A 78 5.58 -5.21 -4.12
N LEU A 79 4.30 -5.58 -4.19
CA LEU A 79 3.22 -4.98 -3.40
C LEU A 79 3.05 -5.76 -2.10
N ASN A 80 3.20 -5.10 -1.01
CA ASN A 80 2.98 -5.66 0.32
C ASN A 80 2.10 -4.68 1.13
N PRO A 81 1.64 -5.05 2.33
CA PRO A 81 0.78 -4.18 3.14
C PRO A 81 1.47 -2.90 3.65
N GLU A 82 2.77 -2.76 3.49
CA GLU A 82 3.49 -1.54 3.87
C GLU A 82 3.19 -0.39 2.90
N PRO A 83 3.20 0.86 3.37
CA PRO A 83 2.98 2.01 2.50
C PRO A 83 4.01 2.10 1.38
N ILE A 84 3.53 2.31 0.16
CA ILE A 84 4.37 2.56 -1.01
C ILE A 84 4.36 4.05 -1.38
N VAL A 85 5.41 4.51 -2.03
CA VAL A 85 5.53 5.93 -2.39
C VAL A 85 5.43 6.09 -3.90
N ILE A 86 4.24 6.47 -4.37
CA ILE A 86 3.98 6.85 -5.77
C ILE A 86 3.25 8.21 -5.76
N PRO A 87 3.99 9.34 -5.73
CA PRO A 87 3.42 10.67 -5.55
C PRO A 87 2.30 11.02 -6.53
N LYS A 88 2.39 10.55 -7.77
CA LYS A 88 1.35 10.76 -8.79
C LYS A 88 0.04 10.08 -8.42
N ILE A 89 0.06 8.88 -7.85
CA ILE A 89 -1.16 8.19 -7.38
C ILE A 89 -1.78 8.93 -6.20
N THR A 90 -0.97 9.41 -5.26
CA THR A 90 -1.44 10.25 -4.16
C THR A 90 -2.11 11.53 -4.66
N ALA A 91 -1.53 12.18 -5.68
CA ALA A 91 -2.13 13.36 -6.30
C ALA A 91 -3.48 13.03 -6.99
N ILE A 92 -3.60 11.88 -7.65
CA ILE A 92 -4.87 11.41 -8.23
C ILE A 92 -5.91 11.19 -7.13
N CYS A 93 -5.56 10.53 -6.04
CA CYS A 93 -6.46 10.32 -4.91
C CYS A 93 -6.95 11.67 -4.33
N ASN A 94 -6.06 12.64 -4.17
CA ASN A 94 -6.43 13.98 -3.73
C ASN A 94 -7.40 14.65 -4.71
N SER A 95 -7.17 14.55 -6.02
CA SER A 95 -8.07 15.11 -7.03
C SER A 95 -9.46 14.45 -7.03
N LEU A 96 -9.53 13.16 -6.73
CA LEU A 96 -10.80 12.44 -6.57
C LEU A 96 -11.55 12.87 -5.30
N LYS A 97 -10.84 13.14 -4.23
CA LYS A 97 -11.42 13.62 -2.97
C LYS A 97 -12.08 14.99 -3.13
N GLU A 98 -11.54 15.84 -4.01
CA GLU A 98 -12.00 17.20 -4.27
C GLU A 98 -12.95 17.28 -5.49
N CYS A 99 -13.24 16.14 -6.12
CA CYS A 99 -14.04 16.09 -7.33
C CYS A 99 -15.50 16.48 -7.09
N THR A 100 -15.99 17.43 -7.88
CA THR A 100 -17.37 17.92 -7.84
C THR A 100 -18.19 17.51 -9.08
N LEU A 101 -17.62 16.68 -9.95
CA LEU A 101 -18.32 16.20 -11.15
C LEU A 101 -19.43 15.23 -10.76
N GLU A 102 -20.48 15.19 -11.60
CA GLU A 102 -21.65 14.33 -11.40
C GLU A 102 -22.01 13.56 -12.67
N GLY A 103 -22.90 12.56 -12.51
CA GLY A 103 -23.51 11.83 -13.61
C GLY A 103 -22.51 11.15 -14.55
N GLY A 104 -22.67 11.35 -15.86
CA GLY A 104 -21.81 10.78 -16.89
C GLY A 104 -20.39 11.30 -16.85
N ALA A 105 -20.21 12.60 -16.54
CA ALA A 105 -18.89 13.24 -16.44
C ALA A 105 -18.07 12.61 -15.30
N LEU A 106 -18.67 12.37 -14.15
CA LEU A 106 -18.03 11.69 -13.03
C LEU A 106 -17.60 10.26 -13.41
N LYS A 107 -18.47 9.50 -14.10
CA LYS A 107 -18.15 8.12 -14.54
C LYS A 107 -16.93 8.11 -15.46
N LEU A 108 -16.88 8.99 -16.45
CA LEU A 108 -15.74 9.08 -17.38
C LEU A 108 -14.48 9.52 -16.66
N TYR A 109 -14.58 10.47 -15.74
CA TYR A 109 -13.46 10.93 -14.94
C TYR A 109 -12.87 9.82 -14.07
N ILE A 110 -13.71 9.08 -13.33
CA ILE A 110 -13.27 7.94 -12.50
C ILE A 110 -12.64 6.86 -13.40
N GLN A 111 -13.24 6.53 -14.54
CA GLN A 111 -12.69 5.52 -15.45
C GLN A 111 -11.30 5.94 -15.97
N GLY A 112 -11.12 7.19 -16.36
CA GLY A 112 -9.82 7.72 -16.77
C GLY A 112 -8.79 7.63 -15.62
N LYS A 113 -9.19 7.99 -14.40
CA LYS A 113 -8.33 7.91 -13.23
C LYS A 113 -7.97 6.47 -12.85
N CYS A 114 -8.86 5.50 -13.02
CA CYS A 114 -8.56 4.09 -12.84
C CYS A 114 -7.46 3.62 -13.81
N MET A 115 -7.54 4.00 -15.08
CA MET A 115 -6.52 3.65 -16.08
C MET A 115 -5.18 4.32 -15.78
N GLU A 116 -5.20 5.60 -15.38
CA GLU A 116 -3.99 6.33 -15.01
C GLU A 116 -3.31 5.70 -13.79
N VAL A 117 -4.07 5.39 -12.73
CA VAL A 117 -3.56 4.72 -11.52
C VAL A 117 -2.97 3.35 -11.86
N PHE A 118 -3.67 2.56 -12.67
CA PHE A 118 -3.17 1.24 -13.07
C PHE A 118 -1.88 1.35 -13.87
N SER A 119 -1.79 2.28 -14.81
CA SER A 119 -0.58 2.54 -15.59
C SER A 119 0.64 2.87 -14.71
N LEU A 120 0.45 3.74 -13.70
CA LEU A 120 1.49 4.11 -12.75
C LEU A 120 1.89 2.94 -11.83
N LEU A 121 0.92 2.14 -11.41
CA LEU A 121 1.17 0.95 -10.60
C LEU A 121 1.90 -0.13 -11.40
N TYR A 122 1.50 -0.35 -12.66
CA TYR A 122 2.16 -1.26 -13.59
C TYR A 122 3.64 -0.88 -13.77
N ASP A 123 3.91 0.39 -14.08
CA ASP A 123 5.27 0.93 -14.20
C ASP A 123 6.09 0.73 -12.90
N TYR A 124 5.47 0.97 -11.75
CA TYR A 124 6.09 0.75 -10.45
C TYR A 124 6.48 -0.71 -10.23
N ILE A 125 5.58 -1.68 -10.53
CA ILE A 125 5.81 -3.11 -10.39
C ILE A 125 7.01 -3.55 -11.24
N TYR A 126 7.16 -3.02 -12.45
CA TYR A 126 8.26 -3.40 -13.34
C TYR A 126 9.57 -2.67 -13.05
N LYS A 127 9.53 -1.47 -12.51
CA LYS A 127 10.72 -0.73 -12.11
C LYS A 127 11.24 -1.09 -10.73
N ALA A 128 10.35 -1.53 -9.84
CA ALA A 128 10.76 -1.99 -8.53
C ALA A 128 11.66 -3.21 -8.70
N LYS A 129 12.86 -3.13 -8.14
CA LYS A 129 13.65 -4.34 -7.95
C LYS A 129 12.85 -5.23 -7.01
N PRO A 130 12.57 -6.50 -7.37
CA PRO A 130 11.91 -7.39 -6.44
C PRO A 130 12.69 -7.31 -5.12
N ALA A 131 12.00 -7.02 -4.04
CA ALA A 131 12.61 -7.08 -2.73
C ALA A 131 13.27 -8.46 -2.65
N ILE A 132 14.57 -8.49 -2.42
CA ILE A 132 15.22 -9.75 -2.10
C ILE A 132 14.40 -10.27 -0.93
N ASN A 133 13.75 -11.43 -1.10
CA ASN A 133 12.98 -12.05 -0.04
C ASN A 133 13.95 -12.46 1.06
N VAL A 134 14.44 -11.48 1.81
CA VAL A 134 15.11 -11.72 3.06
C VAL A 134 14.00 -12.18 4.00
N HIS A 135 13.96 -13.47 4.24
CA HIS A 135 13.04 -14.04 5.23
C HIS A 135 13.49 -13.51 6.60
N LEU A 136 13.04 -12.29 6.93
CA LEU A 136 13.29 -11.71 8.23
C LEU A 136 12.55 -12.55 9.27
N SER A 137 13.28 -13.04 10.25
CA SER A 137 12.67 -13.71 11.39
C SER A 137 11.76 -12.73 12.15
N GLN A 138 10.82 -13.23 12.96
CA GLN A 138 9.99 -12.37 13.82
C GLN A 138 10.84 -11.49 14.74
N LYS A 139 12.01 -12.02 15.17
CA LYS A 139 12.99 -11.30 15.98
C LYS A 139 13.58 -10.12 15.20
N ASP A 140 13.99 -10.34 13.94
CA ASP A 140 14.56 -9.27 13.10
C ASP A 140 13.54 -8.17 12.81
N LYS A 141 12.26 -8.55 12.57
CA LYS A 141 11.17 -7.59 12.38
C LYS A 141 10.93 -6.74 13.63
N ALA A 142 10.99 -7.34 14.82
CA ALA A 142 10.87 -6.60 16.08
C ALA A 142 12.01 -5.60 16.26
N VAL A 143 13.25 -6.04 16.03
CA VAL A 143 14.44 -5.17 16.10
C VAL A 143 14.35 -4.02 15.11
N LEU A 144 13.96 -4.27 13.86
CA LEU A 144 13.79 -3.22 12.86
C LEU A 144 12.71 -2.20 13.24
N LYS A 145 11.62 -2.66 13.88
CA LYS A 145 10.57 -1.77 14.40
C LYS A 145 11.12 -0.87 15.51
N GLU A 146 11.90 -1.40 16.43
CA GLU A 146 12.55 -0.64 17.48
C GLU A 146 13.56 0.38 16.91
N VAL A 147 14.35 -0.02 15.91
CA VAL A 147 15.26 0.88 15.19
C VAL A 147 14.50 2.04 14.55
N LYS A 148 13.37 1.75 13.87
CA LYS A 148 12.53 2.78 13.25
C LYS A 148 12.02 3.77 14.29
N THR A 149 11.42 3.28 15.39
CA THR A 149 10.91 4.13 16.48
C THR A 149 12.03 4.99 17.07
N PHE A 150 13.21 4.42 17.30
CA PHE A 150 14.35 5.16 17.83
C PHE A 150 14.78 6.29 16.88
N ILE A 151 14.84 6.05 15.58
CA ILE A 151 15.17 7.08 14.58
C ILE A 151 14.11 8.19 14.58
N GLU A 152 12.84 7.85 14.66
CA GLU A 152 11.72 8.81 14.71
C GLU A 152 11.76 9.68 15.98
N GLU A 153 12.11 9.11 17.12
CA GLU A 153 12.24 9.84 18.40
C GLU A 153 13.49 10.73 18.44
N HIS A 154 14.55 10.37 17.69
CA HIS A 154 15.84 11.06 17.68
C HIS A 154 16.13 11.73 16.34
N PHE A 155 15.08 12.12 15.62
CA PHE A 155 15.20 12.69 14.26
C PHE A 155 16.08 13.96 14.19
N ALA A 156 16.12 14.73 15.27
CA ALA A 156 16.95 15.93 15.37
C ALA A 156 18.42 15.63 15.72
N ASP A 157 18.72 14.40 16.14
CA ASP A 157 20.06 13.98 16.53
C ASP A 157 20.78 13.39 15.32
N HIS A 158 22.09 13.64 15.21
CA HIS A 158 22.90 13.04 14.15
C HIS A 158 23.24 11.57 14.48
N VAL A 159 22.21 10.70 14.42
CA VAL A 159 22.38 9.27 14.68
C VAL A 159 23.09 8.60 13.51
N THR A 160 24.20 7.94 13.77
CA THR A 160 24.97 7.21 12.75
C THR A 160 24.55 5.75 12.66
N ILE A 161 24.78 5.12 11.49
CA ILE A 161 24.54 3.68 11.29
C ILE A 161 25.34 2.83 12.30
N ALA A 162 26.58 3.26 12.63
CA ALA A 162 27.42 2.56 13.59
C ALA A 162 26.84 2.59 15.01
N GLU A 163 26.23 3.69 15.41
CA GLU A 163 25.54 3.80 16.71
C GLU A 163 24.28 2.92 16.76
N LEU A 164 23.51 2.90 15.67
CA LEU A 164 22.34 2.01 15.56
C LEU A 164 22.76 0.55 15.62
N ALA A 165 23.76 0.15 14.84
CA ALA A 165 24.27 -1.21 14.84
C ALA A 165 24.74 -1.65 16.23
N LYS A 166 25.49 -0.80 16.94
CA LYS A 166 25.95 -1.05 18.31
C LYS A 166 24.80 -1.13 19.31
N LYS A 167 23.79 -0.24 19.20
CA LYS A 167 22.67 -0.17 20.14
C LYS A 167 21.74 -1.37 20.01
N PHE A 168 21.44 -1.78 18.78
CA PHE A 168 20.48 -2.85 18.48
C PHE A 168 21.15 -4.21 18.20
N ALA A 169 22.45 -4.29 18.30
CA ALA A 169 23.26 -5.52 18.08
C ALA A 169 23.01 -6.16 16.69
N ILE A 170 22.97 -5.32 15.63
CA ILE A 170 22.76 -5.70 14.23
C ILE A 170 23.98 -5.34 13.38
#